data_8354896c56d61aace51b3c503657eeb9
#
_entry.id   8354896c56d61aace51b3c503657eeb9
#
_cell.length_a   1.000
_cell.length_b   1.000
_cell.length_c   1.000
_cell.angle_alpha   90.00
_cell.angle_beta   90.00
_cell.angle_gamma   90.00
#
_symmetry.space_group_name_H-M   'P 1'
#
loop_
_entity.id
_entity.type
_entity.pdbx_description
1 polymer ?
#
loop_
_entity_poly.entity_id
_entity_poly.type
_entity_poly.pdbx_seq_one_letter_code
_entity_poly.pdbx_strand_id
1 'polypeptide(L)'
;MKDHPHLTPEIAAHVAGMYATTDENTFLTPDLMKGCPPAAENLVTYANWMTAPYNRWGMHNVRNMAPGTPVKRGKEISELPVNDLSKEIEGLMFPSIGGGEQNLLHHLHVTRTDAFVVMQHGKLLYENYFNGQQADDCHIMFSVTKSLTGVLLETLVYENKL
;
A
#
# COMPACT_ATOMS: atom_id res chain seq x y z
N MET A 1 -11.37 20.01 17.67
CA MET A 1 -11.17 19.48 16.30
C MET A 1 -10.47 20.58 15.53
N LYS A 2 -9.23 20.39 15.08
CA LYS A 2 -8.59 21.37 14.18
C LYS A 2 -9.28 21.20 12.83
N ASP A 3 -9.89 22.27 12.34
CA ASP A 3 -10.55 22.28 11.03
C ASP A 3 -9.53 21.89 9.95
N HIS A 4 -9.77 20.78 9.31
CA HIS A 4 -9.04 20.41 8.08
C HIS A 4 -9.76 21.08 6.91
N PRO A 5 -9.20 22.15 6.31
CA PRO A 5 -9.89 23.00 5.34
C PRO A 5 -10.28 22.30 4.04
N HIS A 6 -9.83 21.06 3.85
CA HIS A 6 -10.09 20.23 2.65
C HIS A 6 -11.09 19.10 2.90
N LEU A 7 -11.62 18.96 4.13
CA LEU A 7 -12.56 17.90 4.47
C LEU A 7 -13.98 18.46 4.39
N THR A 8 -14.65 18.24 3.26
CA THR A 8 -16.08 18.56 3.19
C THR A 8 -16.89 17.56 4.03
N PRO A 9 -18.10 17.96 4.52
CA PRO A 9 -18.97 17.04 5.24
C PRO A 9 -19.28 15.77 4.48
N GLU A 10 -19.38 15.82 3.14
CA GLU A 10 -19.60 14.66 2.28
C GLU A 10 -18.39 13.72 2.27
N ILE A 11 -17.17 14.26 2.19
CA ILE A 11 -15.96 13.46 2.26
C ILE A 11 -15.83 12.80 3.63
N ALA A 12 -16.09 13.55 4.71
CA ALA A 12 -16.06 13.02 6.06
C ALA A 12 -17.08 11.89 6.26
N ALA A 13 -18.30 12.06 5.77
CA ALA A 13 -19.35 11.03 5.83
C ALA A 13 -18.98 9.80 4.99
N HIS A 14 -18.41 9.99 3.79
CA HIS A 14 -17.95 8.90 2.94
C HIS A 14 -16.85 8.07 3.62
N VAL A 15 -15.86 8.75 4.19
CA VAL A 15 -14.76 8.09 4.92
C VAL A 15 -15.28 7.38 6.18
N ALA A 16 -16.16 8.01 6.96
CA ALA A 16 -16.81 7.38 8.11
C ALA A 16 -17.61 6.13 7.70
N GLY A 17 -18.31 6.18 6.56
CA GLY A 17 -19.01 5.03 5.98
C GLY A 17 -18.04 3.89 5.60
N MET A 18 -16.89 4.21 5.03
CA MET A 18 -15.86 3.20 4.73
C MET A 18 -15.38 2.49 6.01
N TYR A 19 -15.13 3.24 7.09
CA TYR A 19 -14.73 2.65 8.38
C TYR A 19 -15.84 1.81 9.01
N ALA A 20 -17.09 2.26 8.93
CA ALA A 20 -18.24 1.56 9.52
C ALA A 20 -18.58 0.23 8.82
N THR A 21 -18.28 0.12 7.52
CA THR A 21 -18.57 -1.09 6.72
C THR A 21 -17.43 -2.09 6.70
N THR A 22 -16.29 -1.77 7.32
CA THR A 22 -15.13 -2.65 7.33
C THR A 22 -15.24 -3.60 8.51
N ASP A 23 -15.89 -4.72 8.30
CA ASP A 23 -15.87 -5.89 9.18
C ASP A 23 -14.51 -6.60 9.08
N GLU A 24 -14.06 -7.23 10.18
CA GLU A 24 -12.84 -8.06 10.20
C GLU A 24 -12.87 -9.16 9.13
N ASN A 25 -14.06 -9.65 8.76
CA ASN A 25 -14.25 -10.62 7.68
C ASN A 25 -14.02 -10.05 6.27
N THR A 26 -14.06 -8.73 6.08
CA THR A 26 -13.72 -8.08 4.79
C THR A 26 -12.23 -8.09 4.49
N PHE A 27 -11.41 -8.46 5.45
CA PHE A 27 -9.96 -8.66 5.25
C PHE A 27 -9.61 -10.00 4.58
N LEU A 28 -10.54 -10.95 4.56
CA LEU A 28 -10.33 -12.21 3.86
C LEU A 28 -10.05 -11.93 2.38
N THR A 29 -8.90 -12.42 1.93
CA THR A 29 -8.55 -12.36 0.50
C THR A 29 -9.60 -13.17 -0.25
N PRO A 30 -10.39 -12.57 -1.14
CA PRO A 30 -11.34 -13.33 -1.94
C PRO A 30 -10.61 -14.36 -2.78
N ASP A 31 -11.33 -15.38 -3.27
CA ASP A 31 -10.77 -16.45 -4.11
C ASP A 31 -10.45 -15.96 -5.55
N LEU A 32 -9.89 -14.76 -5.64
CA LEU A 32 -9.56 -14.13 -6.91
C LEU A 32 -8.52 -14.95 -7.66
N MET A 33 -8.78 -15.18 -8.94
CA MET A 33 -7.90 -15.90 -9.87
C MET A 33 -7.58 -17.35 -9.44
N LYS A 34 -8.35 -17.93 -8.51
CA LYS A 34 -8.23 -19.36 -8.17
C LYS A 34 -8.99 -20.23 -9.17
N GLY A 35 -8.39 -21.37 -9.49
CA GLY A 35 -8.94 -22.31 -10.49
C GLY A 35 -8.41 -22.08 -11.91
N CYS A 36 -8.71 -23.03 -12.81
CA CYS A 36 -8.31 -22.96 -14.21
C CYS A 36 -9.44 -23.52 -15.11
N PRO A 37 -10.29 -22.67 -15.70
CA PRO A 37 -10.32 -21.21 -15.53
C PRO A 37 -10.88 -20.80 -14.15
N PRO A 38 -10.60 -19.57 -13.69
CA PRO A 38 -11.25 -19.02 -12.51
C PRO A 38 -12.76 -18.86 -12.74
N ALA A 39 -13.56 -18.89 -11.66
CA ALA A 39 -14.97 -18.52 -11.74
C ALA A 39 -15.14 -17.07 -12.22
N ALA A 40 -16.18 -16.78 -12.99
CA ALA A 40 -16.36 -15.48 -13.64
C ALA A 40 -16.36 -14.31 -12.67
N GLU A 41 -16.97 -14.48 -11.49
CA GLU A 41 -17.00 -13.49 -10.41
C GLU A 41 -15.63 -13.27 -9.74
N ASN A 42 -14.70 -14.22 -9.87
CA ASN A 42 -13.34 -14.16 -9.32
C ASN A 42 -12.28 -13.80 -10.37
N LEU A 43 -12.72 -13.55 -11.60
CA LEU A 43 -11.81 -13.26 -12.70
C LEU A 43 -11.35 -11.80 -12.64
N VAL A 44 -10.03 -11.59 -12.43
CA VAL A 44 -9.40 -10.28 -12.54
C VAL A 44 -8.96 -10.04 -13.97
N THR A 45 -9.32 -8.88 -14.51
CA THR A 45 -9.00 -8.45 -15.86
C THR A 45 -8.44 -7.04 -15.84
N TYR A 46 -7.86 -6.59 -16.96
CA TYR A 46 -7.40 -5.20 -17.09
C TYR A 46 -8.54 -4.17 -16.93
N ALA A 47 -9.79 -4.58 -17.11
CA ALA A 47 -10.93 -3.68 -16.95
C ALA A 47 -11.35 -3.48 -15.48
N ASN A 48 -11.07 -4.42 -14.59
CA ASN A 48 -11.57 -4.38 -13.21
C ASN A 48 -10.49 -4.37 -12.12
N TRP A 49 -9.22 -4.58 -12.45
CA TRP A 49 -8.13 -4.80 -11.48
C TRP A 49 -7.90 -3.67 -10.46
N MET A 50 -8.37 -2.44 -10.74
CA MET A 50 -8.26 -1.31 -9.82
C MET A 50 -9.49 -1.14 -8.91
N THR A 51 -10.56 -1.90 -9.13
CA THR A 51 -11.78 -1.82 -8.33
C THR A 51 -11.86 -2.93 -7.30
N ALA A 52 -12.46 -2.65 -6.13
CA ALA A 52 -12.68 -3.68 -5.13
C ALA A 52 -13.73 -4.69 -5.60
N PRO A 53 -13.58 -5.98 -5.29
CA PRO A 53 -12.49 -6.60 -4.53
C PRO A 53 -11.27 -6.98 -5.39
N TYR A 54 -11.31 -6.84 -6.71
CA TYR A 54 -10.31 -7.32 -7.67
C TYR A 54 -8.94 -6.65 -7.48
N ASN A 55 -8.92 -5.43 -6.95
CA ASN A 55 -7.68 -4.72 -6.64
C ASN A 55 -6.80 -5.45 -5.61
N ARG A 56 -7.38 -6.31 -4.78
CA ARG A 56 -6.63 -7.14 -3.82
C ARG A 56 -5.62 -8.06 -4.50
N TRP A 57 -5.97 -8.58 -5.67
CA TRP A 57 -5.08 -9.37 -6.50
C TRP A 57 -4.33 -8.51 -7.52
N GLY A 58 -5.03 -7.54 -8.10
CA GLY A 58 -4.52 -6.72 -9.20
C GLY A 58 -3.26 -5.92 -8.84
N MET A 59 -3.22 -5.31 -7.65
CA MET A 59 -2.09 -4.49 -7.19
C MET A 59 -0.77 -5.26 -7.08
N HIS A 60 -0.83 -6.57 -6.82
CA HIS A 60 0.31 -7.45 -6.73
C HIS A 60 0.70 -8.09 -8.07
N ASN A 61 -0.24 -8.14 -9.03
CA ASN A 61 -0.13 -8.97 -10.23
C ASN A 61 -0.20 -8.20 -11.55
N VAL A 62 0.12 -6.92 -11.57
CA VAL A 62 0.04 -6.07 -12.79
C VAL A 62 0.86 -6.67 -13.94
N ARG A 63 2.01 -7.28 -13.65
CA ARG A 63 2.85 -7.94 -14.67
C ARG A 63 2.17 -9.09 -15.39
N ASN A 64 1.14 -9.68 -14.80
CA ASN A 64 0.37 -10.77 -15.41
C ASN A 64 -0.74 -10.24 -16.34
N MET A 65 -1.04 -8.96 -16.28
CA MET A 65 -2.10 -8.32 -17.04
C MET A 65 -1.59 -7.34 -18.10
N ALA A 66 -0.40 -6.77 -17.90
CA ALA A 66 0.19 -5.80 -18.81
C ALA A 66 1.61 -6.20 -19.20
N PRO A 67 2.03 -5.97 -20.45
CA PRO A 67 3.41 -6.16 -20.88
C PRO A 67 4.37 -5.32 -20.03
N GLY A 68 5.47 -5.91 -19.61
CA GLY A 68 6.48 -5.23 -18.82
C GLY A 68 7.84 -5.92 -18.92
N THR A 69 8.90 -5.15 -18.64
CA THR A 69 10.25 -5.67 -18.58
C THR A 69 10.76 -5.58 -17.14
N PRO A 70 11.24 -6.67 -16.55
CA PRO A 70 11.79 -6.64 -15.21
C PRO A 70 13.11 -5.86 -15.18
N VAL A 71 13.19 -4.85 -14.33
CA VAL A 71 14.43 -4.17 -14.00
C VAL A 71 15.02 -4.83 -12.76
N LYS A 72 16.18 -5.47 -12.91
CA LYS A 72 16.84 -6.12 -11.79
C LYS A 72 17.51 -5.09 -10.89
N ARG A 73 17.46 -5.30 -9.57
CA ARG A 73 18.23 -4.51 -8.62
C ARG A 73 19.74 -4.69 -8.83
N GLY A 74 20.54 -3.75 -8.32
CA GLY A 74 21.98 -3.88 -8.26
C GLY A 74 22.44 -5.10 -7.44
N LYS A 75 23.73 -5.41 -7.53
CA LYS A 75 24.34 -6.54 -6.79
C LYS A 75 24.54 -6.22 -5.31
N GLU A 76 24.83 -4.96 -5.02
CA GLU A 76 25.03 -4.49 -3.66
C GLU A 76 23.71 -4.20 -2.98
N ILE A 77 23.59 -4.61 -1.73
CA ILE A 77 22.42 -4.36 -0.89
C ILE A 77 22.92 -3.51 0.28
N SER A 78 22.31 -2.34 0.45
CA SER A 78 22.50 -1.56 1.67
C SER A 78 21.67 -2.18 2.78
N GLU A 79 22.32 -2.68 3.81
CA GLU A 79 21.65 -3.13 5.02
C GLU A 79 21.15 -1.91 5.81
N LEU A 80 19.93 -1.99 6.32
CA LEU A 80 19.35 -0.96 7.16
C LEU A 80 19.49 -1.40 8.62
N PRO A 81 20.17 -0.63 9.47
CA PRO A 81 20.19 -0.91 10.89
C PRO A 81 18.77 -0.90 11.46
N VAL A 82 18.44 -1.88 12.28
CA VAL A 82 17.12 -2.02 12.91
C VAL A 82 17.15 -1.42 14.30
N ASN A 83 16.13 -0.61 14.63
CA ASN A 83 15.80 -0.14 15.97
C ASN A 83 14.31 -0.39 16.17
N ASP A 84 13.95 -1.61 16.51
CA ASP A 84 12.56 -2.08 16.56
C ASP A 84 11.74 -1.34 17.59
N LEU A 85 10.73 -0.59 17.12
CA LEU A 85 9.71 0.11 17.90
C LEU A 85 8.30 -0.39 17.54
N SER A 86 8.18 -1.67 17.17
CA SER A 86 6.91 -2.22 16.69
C SER A 86 5.79 -2.07 17.71
N LYS A 87 6.05 -2.31 18.98
CA LYS A 87 5.03 -2.20 20.05
C LYS A 87 4.53 -0.77 20.22
N GLU A 88 5.44 0.20 20.20
CA GLU A 88 5.13 1.61 20.33
C GLU A 88 4.32 2.11 19.12
N ILE A 89 4.73 1.70 17.92
CA ILE A 89 4.08 2.10 16.67
C ILE A 89 2.69 1.46 16.55
N GLU A 90 2.56 0.19 16.83
CA GLU A 90 1.26 -0.50 16.80
C GLU A 90 0.29 0.01 17.86
N GLY A 91 0.80 0.51 18.98
CA GLY A 91 0.03 1.14 20.04
C GLY A 91 -0.41 2.59 19.75
N LEU A 92 0.02 3.20 18.64
CA LEU A 92 -0.30 4.60 18.34
C LEU A 92 -1.81 4.81 18.19
N MET A 93 -2.29 5.85 18.86
CA MET A 93 -3.66 6.36 18.74
C MET A 93 -3.64 7.73 18.11
N PHE A 94 -4.57 8.03 17.23
CA PHE A 94 -4.69 9.32 16.57
C PHE A 94 -6.15 9.66 16.24
N PRO A 95 -6.47 10.97 16.05
CA PRO A 95 -7.83 11.38 15.74
C PRO A 95 -8.33 10.79 14.43
N SER A 96 -9.51 10.15 14.47
CA SER A 96 -10.20 9.66 13.28
C SER A 96 -10.90 10.79 12.53
N ILE A 97 -10.93 10.72 11.21
CA ILE A 97 -11.70 11.64 10.35
C ILE A 97 -13.20 11.58 10.66
N GLY A 98 -13.72 10.41 11.05
CA GLY A 98 -15.10 10.22 11.47
C GLY A 98 -15.41 10.69 12.89
N GLY A 99 -14.42 11.24 13.63
CA GLY A 99 -14.51 11.60 15.04
C GLY A 99 -14.03 10.49 15.97
N GLY A 100 -13.62 10.88 17.19
CA GLY A 100 -12.99 9.95 18.14
C GLY A 100 -11.52 9.68 17.84
N GLU A 101 -11.00 8.63 18.44
CA GLU A 101 -9.63 8.15 18.22
C GLU A 101 -9.65 6.77 17.57
N GLN A 102 -8.61 6.47 16.81
CA GLN A 102 -8.40 5.17 16.21
C GLN A 102 -6.97 4.68 16.41
N ASN A 103 -6.81 3.38 16.51
CA ASN A 103 -5.52 2.71 16.57
C ASN A 103 -4.91 2.60 15.16
N LEU A 104 -3.57 2.67 15.07
CA LEU A 104 -2.86 2.57 13.80
C LEU A 104 -3.11 1.25 13.10
N LEU A 105 -3.03 0.11 13.78
CA LEU A 105 -3.28 -1.19 13.14
C LEU A 105 -4.69 -1.29 12.58
N HIS A 106 -5.69 -0.82 13.35
CA HIS A 106 -7.06 -0.75 12.84
C HIS A 106 -7.15 0.10 11.57
N HIS A 107 -6.49 1.26 11.56
CA HIS A 107 -6.44 2.11 10.37
C HIS A 107 -5.81 1.40 9.16
N LEU A 108 -4.66 0.75 9.35
CA LEU A 108 -3.98 0.02 8.28
C LEU A 108 -4.87 -1.10 7.70
N HIS A 109 -5.60 -1.80 8.55
CA HIS A 109 -6.57 -2.81 8.12
C HIS A 109 -7.71 -2.19 7.32
N VAL A 110 -8.37 -1.15 7.84
CA VAL A 110 -9.50 -0.49 7.18
C VAL A 110 -9.11 0.09 5.83
N THR A 111 -7.92 0.67 5.73
CA THR A 111 -7.38 1.20 4.46
C THR A 111 -6.85 0.11 3.53
N ARG A 112 -6.90 -1.17 3.96
CA ARG A 112 -6.40 -2.32 3.19
C ARG A 112 -4.95 -2.16 2.77
N THR A 113 -4.14 -1.63 3.68
CA THR A 113 -2.69 -1.50 3.51
C THR A 113 -2.05 -2.87 3.38
N ASP A 114 -1.22 -3.07 2.39
CA ASP A 114 -0.53 -4.33 2.15
C ASP A 114 0.87 -4.37 2.77
N ALA A 115 1.52 -3.21 2.91
CA ALA A 115 2.79 -3.08 3.63
C ALA A 115 2.90 -1.72 4.30
N PHE A 116 3.51 -1.68 5.47
CA PHE A 116 3.78 -0.44 6.19
C PHE A 116 5.17 -0.48 6.82
N VAL A 117 6.00 0.49 6.44
CA VAL A 117 7.40 0.60 6.88
C VAL A 117 7.64 1.98 7.45
N VAL A 118 8.30 2.05 8.60
CA VAL A 118 8.71 3.31 9.22
C VAL A 118 10.23 3.34 9.36
N MET A 119 10.82 4.40 8.82
CA MET A 119 12.25 4.67 8.93
C MET A 119 12.49 6.04 9.55
N GLN A 120 13.50 6.14 10.41
CA GLN A 120 13.94 7.40 10.98
C GLN A 120 15.46 7.40 11.14
N HIS A 121 16.12 8.48 10.71
CA HIS A 121 17.58 8.65 10.78
C HIS A 121 18.36 7.46 10.21
N GLY A 122 17.90 6.90 9.09
CA GLY A 122 18.53 5.76 8.43
C GLY A 122 18.35 4.42 9.14
N LYS A 123 17.49 4.34 10.16
CA LYS A 123 17.17 3.09 10.87
C LYS A 123 15.74 2.66 10.56
N LEU A 124 15.56 1.36 10.43
CA LEU A 124 14.26 0.73 10.32
C LEU A 124 13.66 0.61 11.72
N LEU A 125 12.50 1.24 11.94
CA LEU A 125 11.79 1.24 13.22
C LEU A 125 10.62 0.26 13.23
N TYR A 126 10.00 0.04 12.09
CA TYR A 126 8.83 -0.82 11.92
C TYR A 126 8.76 -1.33 10.49
N GLU A 127 8.44 -2.59 10.34
CA GLU A 127 8.17 -3.22 9.05
C GLU A 127 7.13 -4.31 9.26
N ASN A 128 5.99 -4.18 8.60
CA ASN A 128 4.93 -5.19 8.67
C ASN A 128 4.20 -5.31 7.33
N TYR A 129 3.72 -6.52 7.06
CA TYR A 129 3.03 -6.90 5.84
C TYR A 129 1.67 -7.49 6.17
N PHE A 130 0.68 -7.19 5.34
CA PHE A 130 -0.72 -7.55 5.55
C PHE A 130 -1.27 -8.21 4.29
N ASN A 131 -2.43 -8.83 4.39
CA ASN A 131 -3.19 -9.36 3.24
C ASN A 131 -2.41 -10.37 2.38
N GLY A 132 -1.46 -11.09 2.98
CA GLY A 132 -0.63 -12.07 2.28
C GLY A 132 0.59 -11.50 1.57
N GLN A 133 0.81 -10.18 1.59
CA GLN A 133 2.04 -9.55 1.11
C GLN A 133 3.25 -10.06 1.90
N GLN A 134 4.36 -10.27 1.20
CA GLN A 134 5.67 -10.61 1.79
C GLN A 134 6.70 -9.54 1.41
N ALA A 135 7.85 -9.53 2.09
CA ALA A 135 8.92 -8.56 1.87
C ALA A 135 9.47 -8.52 0.44
N ASP A 136 9.46 -9.64 -0.25
CA ASP A 136 10.00 -9.81 -1.61
C ASP A 136 8.92 -9.81 -2.70
N ASP A 137 7.65 -9.65 -2.32
CA ASP A 137 6.56 -9.55 -3.28
C ASP A 137 6.59 -8.20 -4.03
N CYS A 138 6.15 -8.25 -5.28
CA CYS A 138 5.96 -7.04 -6.06
C CYS A 138 4.62 -6.41 -5.76
N HIS A 139 4.61 -5.08 -5.65
CA HIS A 139 3.40 -4.28 -5.54
C HIS A 139 3.49 -3.08 -6.49
N ILE A 140 2.37 -2.66 -7.06
CA ILE A 140 2.35 -1.48 -7.92
C ILE A 140 2.64 -0.22 -7.10
N MET A 141 3.53 0.62 -7.62
CA MET A 141 3.94 1.86 -6.95
C MET A 141 3.22 3.11 -7.50
N PHE A 142 2.46 2.96 -8.57
CA PHE A 142 1.82 4.10 -9.25
C PHE A 142 2.79 5.29 -9.43
N SER A 143 2.36 6.49 -9.06
CA SER A 143 3.13 7.71 -9.23
C SER A 143 4.35 7.85 -8.32
N VAL A 144 4.53 7.01 -7.32
CA VAL A 144 5.80 6.94 -6.56
C VAL A 144 6.98 6.64 -7.51
N THR A 145 6.73 5.90 -8.59
CA THR A 145 7.70 5.65 -9.68
C THR A 145 8.29 6.95 -10.25
N LYS A 146 7.55 8.07 -10.25
CA LYS A 146 8.04 9.36 -10.75
C LYS A 146 9.19 9.92 -9.89
N SER A 147 9.21 9.63 -8.60
CA SER A 147 10.32 10.00 -7.72
C SER A 147 11.62 9.30 -8.15
N LEU A 148 11.55 8.03 -8.50
CA LEU A 148 12.70 7.28 -9.01
C LEU A 148 13.16 7.84 -10.38
N THR A 149 12.21 8.19 -11.24
CA THR A 149 12.53 8.84 -12.54
C THR A 149 13.19 10.19 -12.33
N GLY A 150 12.73 10.99 -11.37
CA GLY A 150 13.35 12.26 -11.00
C GLY A 150 14.80 12.09 -10.53
N VAL A 151 15.05 11.15 -9.63
CA VAL A 151 16.42 10.83 -9.17
C VAL A 151 17.33 10.40 -10.32
N LEU A 152 16.80 9.60 -11.27
CA LEU A 152 17.54 9.20 -12.46
C LEU A 152 17.91 10.41 -13.33
N LEU A 153 16.98 11.34 -13.57
CA LEU A 153 17.26 12.55 -14.32
C LEU A 153 18.32 13.42 -13.64
N GLU A 154 18.21 13.66 -12.34
CA GLU A 154 19.22 14.38 -11.57
C GLU A 154 20.61 13.72 -11.65
N THR A 155 20.67 12.40 -11.63
CA THR A 155 21.92 11.65 -11.79
C THR A 155 22.54 11.91 -13.18
N LEU A 156 21.72 11.90 -14.23
CA LEU A 156 22.21 12.18 -15.59
C LEU A 156 22.71 13.62 -15.75
N VAL A 157 22.04 14.59 -15.13
CA VAL A 157 22.50 15.98 -15.07
C VAL A 157 23.83 16.09 -14.33
N TYR A 158 23.93 15.46 -13.15
CA TYR A 158 25.17 15.44 -12.36
C TYR A 158 26.36 14.82 -13.13
N GLU A 159 26.10 13.80 -13.93
CA GLU A 159 27.10 13.15 -14.79
C GLU A 159 27.36 13.87 -16.12
N ASN A 160 26.77 15.06 -16.33
CA ASN A 160 26.85 15.83 -17.59
C ASN A 160 26.42 15.03 -18.83
N LYS A 161 25.42 14.18 -18.69
CA LYS A 161 24.81 13.39 -19.77
C LYS A 161 23.51 13.99 -20.29
N LEU A 162 22.99 15.01 -19.61
CA LEU A 162 21.86 15.86 -19.95
C LEU A 162 22.23 17.32 -19.68
#